data_3a02ac7b1787aef2acb301555391d367
#
_entry.id   3a02ac7b1787aef2acb301555391d367
#
_cell.length_a   1.000
_cell.length_b   1.000
_cell.length_c   1.000
_cell.angle_alpha   90.00
_cell.angle_beta   90.00
_cell.angle_gamma   90.00
#
_symmetry.space_group_name_H-M   'P 1'
#
loop_
_entity.id
_entity.type
_entity.pdbx_description
1 polymer ?
#
loop_
_entity_poly.entity_id
_entity_poly.type
_entity_poly.pdbx_seq_one_letter_code
_entity_poly.pdbx_strand_id
1 'polypeptide(L)'
;MRETSSCARVLLQVSTLLCLLFGVFDSIHMSFGAQSNKTEIQAGPNEISEIDLKAIPFKIIHETYRETDGRENWELFIMNADGSNATNLTRTKDIDEMYPHASPDGTKVCFVADEGTGDDKVRNVYYMNIDGTDRVKIADNARQPCWSPDGKTIAYLKGEYERYTTRAYSTKGLFFYDVATGKHEQHPNKDLYHIYNMSWSPEGNWFVAVVTGGMGFDHNIIAFQAHGTAVFDLKKYGIEGCRPDLSPDGQMLGWAEISEVNVYVADIDLTLSVPRVTDVRGVAKCRKGCCVNNMDFSPDSRYIAFAYGPEANYEVGSKTPGWNICIGDLTGKWVQITTDGKHNKEPDWVPIGSSTK
;
A
#
# COMPACT_ATOMS: atom_id res chain seq x y z
N MET A 1 14.99 27.96 -4.34
CA MET A 1 15.36 26.90 -5.28
C MET A 1 14.32 25.80 -5.06
N ARG A 2 13.47 25.53 -6.06
CA ARG A 2 12.34 24.61 -5.93
C ARG A 2 12.85 23.20 -6.26
N GLU A 3 13.00 22.34 -5.27
CA GLU A 3 13.14 20.91 -5.50
C GLU A 3 11.77 20.34 -5.81
N THR A 4 11.63 19.85 -7.03
CA THR A 4 10.42 19.20 -7.52
C THR A 4 10.59 17.69 -7.30
N SER A 5 10.02 17.16 -6.24
CA SER A 5 9.93 15.72 -6.03
C SER A 5 8.57 15.24 -6.52
N SER A 6 8.57 14.39 -7.48
CA SER A 6 7.52 13.41 -7.73
C SER A 6 8.17 12.27 -8.49
N CYS A 7 7.83 11.04 -8.20
CA CYS A 7 8.25 9.83 -8.93
C CYS A 7 8.11 9.97 -10.46
N ALA A 8 7.14 10.75 -10.93
CA ALA A 8 6.88 10.98 -12.34
C ALA A 8 7.93 11.83 -13.08
N ARG A 9 8.79 12.61 -12.38
CA ARG A 9 9.75 13.50 -13.07
C ARG A 9 11.14 12.90 -13.31
N VAL A 10 11.48 11.81 -12.67
CA VAL A 10 12.79 11.15 -12.88
C VAL A 10 12.82 10.35 -14.20
N LEU A 11 11.68 9.93 -14.73
CA LEU A 11 11.59 9.11 -15.95
C LEU A 11 11.56 9.91 -17.27
N LEU A 12 11.39 11.24 -17.25
CA LEU A 12 11.25 12.02 -18.49
C LEU A 12 12.55 12.63 -19.02
N GLN A 13 13.68 12.50 -18.36
CA GLN A 13 14.95 13.13 -18.79
C GLN A 13 15.98 12.19 -19.43
N VAL A 14 15.71 10.90 -19.57
CA VAL A 14 16.68 9.94 -20.18
C VAL A 14 16.33 9.52 -21.61
N SER A 15 15.17 9.87 -22.16
CA SER A 15 14.74 9.38 -23.48
C SER A 15 14.96 10.31 -24.68
N THR A 16 15.74 11.40 -24.56
CA THR A 16 15.89 12.37 -25.68
C THR A 16 17.30 12.46 -26.27
N LEU A 17 18.18 11.47 -26.06
CA LEU A 17 19.48 11.52 -26.72
C LEU A 17 20.00 10.14 -27.13
N LEU A 18 19.30 9.42 -28.03
CA LEU A 18 19.94 8.38 -28.86
C LEU A 18 19.03 7.92 -30.02
N CYS A 19 18.80 8.78 -30.97
CA CYS A 19 18.27 8.39 -32.27
C CYS A 19 18.97 9.17 -33.36
N LEU A 20 20.15 8.74 -33.76
CA LEU A 20 20.71 8.93 -35.11
C LEU A 20 21.90 7.98 -35.29
N LEU A 21 21.75 7.10 -36.25
CA LEU A 21 22.70 6.28 -37.00
C LEU A 21 22.48 4.76 -36.85
N PHE A 22 21.97 4.24 -37.91
CA PHE A 22 22.27 3.01 -38.64
C PHE A 22 20.99 2.36 -39.20
N GLY A 23 21.02 2.24 -40.48
CA GLY A 23 19.91 1.78 -41.32
C GLY A 23 19.77 0.26 -41.39
N VAL A 24 18.58 -0.09 -41.81
CA VAL A 24 18.15 -1.28 -42.61
C VAL A 24 18.70 -2.65 -42.18
N PHE A 25 17.84 -3.41 -41.53
CA PHE A 25 17.69 -4.85 -41.74
C PHE A 25 16.23 -5.25 -41.45
N ASP A 26 15.55 -5.72 -42.50
CA ASP A 26 14.27 -6.39 -42.42
C ASP A 26 14.39 -7.66 -41.55
N SER A 27 13.67 -7.71 -40.46
CA SER A 27 13.41 -8.93 -39.69
C SER A 27 11.95 -8.96 -39.32
N ILE A 28 11.24 -9.90 -39.89
CA ILE A 28 9.84 -10.23 -39.58
C ILE A 28 9.77 -10.63 -38.12
N HIS A 29 9.36 -9.71 -37.26
CA HIS A 29 8.95 -10.01 -35.87
C HIS A 29 7.45 -10.27 -35.87
N MET A 30 7.05 -11.54 -35.70
CA MET A 30 5.71 -11.88 -35.23
C MET A 30 5.55 -11.33 -33.80
N SER A 31 4.92 -10.17 -33.68
CA SER A 31 4.48 -9.65 -32.40
C SER A 31 3.22 -10.41 -31.97
N PHE A 32 3.35 -11.32 -31.03
CA PHE A 32 2.23 -11.75 -30.21
C PHE A 32 1.92 -10.61 -29.21
N GLY A 33 1.28 -9.56 -29.71
CA GLY A 33 0.69 -8.54 -28.90
C GLY A 33 -0.60 -9.07 -28.26
N ALA A 34 -0.56 -9.45 -26.99
CA ALA A 34 -1.76 -9.51 -26.20
C ALA A 34 -2.28 -8.06 -26.07
N GLN A 35 -3.23 -7.66 -26.90
CA GLN A 35 -4.01 -6.45 -26.69
C GLN A 35 -4.84 -6.67 -25.42
N SER A 36 -4.41 -6.10 -24.30
CA SER A 36 -5.27 -5.94 -23.14
C SER A 36 -6.36 -4.94 -23.54
N ASN A 37 -7.59 -5.41 -23.72
CA ASN A 37 -8.76 -4.53 -23.81
C ASN A 37 -8.94 -3.85 -22.45
N LYS A 38 -8.29 -2.69 -22.26
CA LYS A 38 -8.55 -1.85 -21.10
C LYS A 38 -9.98 -1.34 -21.20
N THR A 39 -10.85 -1.82 -20.34
CA THR A 39 -12.24 -1.34 -20.26
C THR A 39 -12.21 0.13 -19.84
N GLU A 40 -12.90 0.99 -20.58
CA GLU A 40 -12.94 2.43 -20.31
C GLU A 40 -13.74 2.70 -19.03
N ILE A 41 -13.10 3.35 -18.06
CA ILE A 41 -13.68 3.62 -16.73
C ILE A 41 -14.32 5.02 -16.74
N GLN A 42 -15.49 5.16 -16.12
CA GLN A 42 -16.11 6.47 -15.90
C GLN A 42 -15.35 7.28 -14.85
N ALA A 43 -15.08 8.55 -15.13
CA ALA A 43 -14.33 9.43 -14.23
C ALA A 43 -15.19 10.03 -13.12
N GLY A 44 -14.77 9.89 -11.89
CA GLY A 44 -15.36 10.54 -10.70
C GLY A 44 -16.36 9.67 -9.92
N PRO A 45 -16.73 10.09 -8.70
CA PRO A 45 -17.73 9.39 -7.92
C PRO A 45 -19.06 9.42 -8.68
N ASN A 46 -19.72 8.27 -8.78
CA ASN A 46 -21.09 8.22 -9.30
C ASN A 46 -22.01 8.91 -8.29
N GLU A 47 -22.84 9.85 -8.75
CA GLU A 47 -23.78 10.59 -7.89
C GLU A 47 -24.86 9.69 -7.27
N ILE A 48 -24.97 8.44 -7.71
CA ILE A 48 -25.86 7.42 -7.12
C ILE A 48 -24.99 6.23 -6.74
N SER A 49 -24.49 6.23 -5.51
CA SER A 49 -23.81 5.07 -4.93
C SER A 49 -24.83 3.96 -4.67
N GLU A 50 -24.71 2.85 -5.40
CA GLU A 50 -25.47 1.63 -5.10
C GLU A 50 -24.74 0.75 -4.07
N ILE A 51 -23.61 1.24 -3.49
CA ILE A 51 -22.90 0.53 -2.43
C ILE A 51 -23.61 0.76 -1.12
N ASP A 52 -24.20 -0.26 -0.55
CA ASP A 52 -24.78 -0.21 0.79
C ASP A 52 -23.67 -0.31 1.85
N LEU A 53 -23.07 0.84 2.17
CA LEU A 53 -21.97 0.95 3.13
C LEU A 53 -22.34 0.43 4.52
N LYS A 54 -23.62 0.52 4.93
CA LYS A 54 -24.10 0.05 6.24
C LYS A 54 -24.18 -1.48 6.31
N ALA A 55 -24.32 -2.13 5.17
CA ALA A 55 -24.31 -3.59 5.08
C ALA A 55 -22.90 -4.18 5.08
N ILE A 56 -21.86 -3.36 4.91
CA ILE A 56 -20.47 -3.81 4.99
C ILE A 56 -20.11 -4.03 6.47
N PRO A 57 -19.83 -5.27 6.90
CA PRO A 57 -19.66 -5.57 8.32
C PRO A 57 -18.28 -5.19 8.86
N PHE A 58 -17.36 -4.80 8.00
CA PHE A 58 -15.96 -4.51 8.34
C PHE A 58 -15.78 -3.05 8.77
N LYS A 59 -14.68 -2.78 9.48
CA LYS A 59 -14.24 -1.42 9.78
C LYS A 59 -13.07 -1.03 8.90
N ILE A 60 -12.74 0.26 8.91
CA ILE A 60 -11.54 0.81 8.26
C ILE A 60 -10.71 1.50 9.33
N ILE A 61 -9.42 1.16 9.39
CA ILE A 61 -8.39 1.92 10.07
C ILE A 61 -7.66 2.77 9.04
N HIS A 62 -7.26 3.99 9.40
CA HIS A 62 -6.53 4.89 8.51
C HIS A 62 -5.69 5.88 9.31
N GLU A 63 -4.68 6.47 8.70
CA GLU A 63 -3.95 7.58 9.28
C GLU A 63 -4.60 8.91 8.93
N THR A 64 -4.52 9.88 9.85
CA THR A 64 -4.99 11.24 9.60
C THR A 64 -4.16 12.25 10.37
N TYR A 65 -3.80 13.38 9.71
CA TYR A 65 -3.11 14.49 10.36
C TYR A 65 -4.14 15.46 10.92
N ARG A 66 -4.14 15.63 12.22
CA ARG A 66 -5.07 16.54 12.93
C ARG A 66 -4.53 16.97 14.27
N GLU A 67 -5.20 17.96 14.86
CA GLU A 67 -4.94 18.38 16.22
C GLU A 67 -5.42 17.32 17.22
N THR A 68 -4.52 16.95 18.12
CA THR A 68 -4.81 16.09 19.29
C THR A 68 -4.24 16.78 20.54
N ASP A 69 -5.11 17.18 21.46
CA ASP A 69 -4.75 17.87 22.71
C ASP A 69 -3.82 19.10 22.54
N GLY A 70 -4.08 19.94 21.53
CA GLY A 70 -3.36 21.16 21.28
C GLY A 70 -2.08 21.00 20.45
N ARG A 71 -1.83 19.82 19.87
CA ARG A 71 -0.75 19.57 18.89
C ARG A 71 -1.28 18.89 17.65
N GLU A 72 -0.73 19.25 16.52
CA GLU A 72 -1.00 18.59 15.25
C GLU A 72 0.04 17.49 14.99
N ASN A 73 -0.43 16.27 14.84
CA ASN A 73 0.37 15.09 14.53
C ASN A 73 -0.44 14.07 13.70
N TRP A 74 0.23 13.03 13.22
CA TRP A 74 -0.40 11.88 12.60
C TRP A 74 -0.92 10.93 13.67
N GLU A 75 -2.16 10.50 13.51
CA GLU A 75 -2.86 9.60 14.42
C GLU A 75 -3.60 8.52 13.65
N LEU A 76 -3.81 7.37 14.28
CA LEU A 76 -4.60 6.27 13.73
C LEU A 76 -6.04 6.37 14.17
N PHE A 77 -6.95 6.34 13.22
CA PHE A 77 -8.39 6.35 13.44
C PHE A 77 -9.03 5.07 12.92
N ILE A 78 -10.03 4.57 13.63
CA ILE A 78 -10.88 3.46 13.20
C ILE A 78 -12.31 3.92 13.08
N MET A 79 -13.04 3.48 12.04
CA MET A 79 -14.40 3.84 11.76
C MET A 79 -15.17 2.68 11.10
N ASN A 80 -16.50 2.75 11.08
CA ASN A 80 -17.29 1.85 10.26
C ASN A 80 -17.09 2.15 8.77
N ALA A 81 -17.45 1.20 7.90
CA ALA A 81 -17.35 1.38 6.45
C ALA A 81 -18.16 2.58 5.90
N ASP A 82 -19.22 3.00 6.60
CA ASP A 82 -20.00 4.18 6.25
C ASP A 82 -19.42 5.52 6.79
N GLY A 83 -18.22 5.48 7.37
CA GLY A 83 -17.53 6.63 7.97
C GLY A 83 -18.04 6.98 9.38
N SER A 84 -19.05 6.31 9.88
CA SER A 84 -19.58 6.57 11.22
C SER A 84 -18.71 5.99 12.33
N ASN A 85 -18.90 6.45 13.57
CA ASN A 85 -18.21 5.99 14.78
C ASN A 85 -16.67 6.09 14.71
N ALA A 86 -16.16 7.10 14.02
CA ALA A 86 -14.72 7.34 13.94
C ALA A 86 -14.11 7.60 15.33
N THR A 87 -13.10 6.84 15.69
CA THR A 87 -12.43 6.90 17.00
C THR A 87 -10.91 6.97 16.80
N ASN A 88 -10.26 7.91 17.51
CA ASN A 88 -8.80 7.97 17.58
C ASN A 88 -8.27 6.84 18.47
N LEU A 89 -7.37 6.01 17.95
CA LEU A 89 -6.79 4.86 18.67
C LEU A 89 -5.50 5.24 19.43
N THR A 90 -4.70 6.14 18.87
CA THR A 90 -3.34 6.38 19.38
C THR A 90 -3.29 7.51 20.42
N ARG A 91 -3.91 8.66 20.16
CA ARG A 91 -4.03 9.79 21.09
C ARG A 91 -2.71 10.24 21.72
N THR A 92 -1.65 10.24 20.93
CA THR A 92 -0.32 10.67 21.39
C THR A 92 -0.03 12.10 20.97
N LYS A 93 0.73 12.85 21.78
CA LYS A 93 1.02 14.26 21.50
C LYS A 93 2.27 14.50 20.67
N ASP A 94 3.25 13.64 20.85
CA ASP A 94 4.63 13.87 20.39
C ASP A 94 5.14 12.76 19.47
N ILE A 95 4.23 11.90 18.98
CA ILE A 95 4.54 10.75 18.14
C ILE A 95 3.62 10.81 16.93
N ASP A 96 4.18 10.67 15.75
CA ASP A 96 3.41 10.51 14.51
C ASP A 96 3.18 9.01 14.27
N GLU A 97 1.94 8.53 14.42
CA GLU A 97 1.57 7.15 14.09
C GLU A 97 0.92 7.08 12.71
N MET A 98 1.44 6.18 11.89
CA MET A 98 1.11 6.11 10.47
C MET A 98 1.18 4.67 9.95
N TYR A 99 0.68 4.47 8.73
CA TYR A 99 0.79 3.23 7.99
C TYR A 99 0.27 2.01 8.78
N PRO A 100 -1.02 2.03 9.15
CA PRO A 100 -1.63 0.93 9.89
C PRO A 100 -1.83 -0.30 9.00
N HIS A 101 -1.76 -1.50 9.60
CA HIS A 101 -2.16 -2.76 8.97
C HIS A 101 -2.80 -3.66 10.02
N ALA A 102 -4.08 -4.00 9.85
CA ALA A 102 -4.84 -4.80 10.80
C ALA A 102 -4.46 -6.28 10.75
N SER A 103 -4.56 -6.96 11.89
CA SER A 103 -4.38 -8.41 11.94
C SER A 103 -5.54 -9.14 11.26
N PRO A 104 -5.33 -10.34 10.68
CA PRO A 104 -6.38 -11.09 9.98
C PRO A 104 -7.60 -11.44 10.85
N ASP A 105 -7.43 -11.47 12.17
CA ASP A 105 -8.53 -11.69 13.12
C ASP A 105 -9.20 -10.38 13.60
N GLY A 106 -8.70 -9.21 13.14
CA GLY A 106 -9.23 -7.90 13.48
C GLY A 106 -8.98 -7.47 14.94
N THR A 107 -8.15 -8.20 15.70
CA THR A 107 -7.91 -7.90 17.12
C THR A 107 -6.73 -6.98 17.39
N LYS A 108 -5.84 -6.83 16.42
CA LYS A 108 -4.60 -6.04 16.55
C LYS A 108 -4.36 -5.18 15.29
N VAL A 109 -3.44 -4.24 15.43
CA VAL A 109 -2.91 -3.41 14.34
C VAL A 109 -1.41 -3.27 14.50
N CYS A 110 -0.63 -3.43 13.43
CA CYS A 110 0.77 -3.00 13.38
C CYS A 110 0.86 -1.69 12.60
N PHE A 111 1.87 -0.88 12.91
CA PHE A 111 2.00 0.48 12.38
C PHE A 111 3.43 1.00 12.52
N VAL A 112 3.72 2.11 11.89
CA VAL A 112 4.96 2.86 12.13
C VAL A 112 4.70 4.03 13.06
N ALA A 113 5.71 4.36 13.87
CA ALA A 113 5.72 5.53 14.73
C ALA A 113 7.01 6.30 14.54
N ASP A 114 6.91 7.61 14.25
CA ASP A 114 8.03 8.52 14.19
C ASP A 114 8.20 9.17 15.56
N GLU A 115 9.28 8.83 16.25
CA GLU A 115 9.62 9.28 17.60
C GLU A 115 10.83 10.22 17.58
N GLY A 116 10.91 11.13 18.54
CA GLY A 116 11.99 12.10 18.63
C GLY A 116 11.80 13.32 17.72
N THR A 117 12.80 14.19 17.71
CA THR A 117 12.77 15.45 16.93
C THR A 117 14.13 15.74 16.30
N GLY A 118 14.13 16.46 15.17
CA GLY A 118 15.38 16.83 14.49
C GLY A 118 16.21 15.62 14.08
N ASP A 119 17.50 15.64 14.42
CA ASP A 119 18.45 14.58 14.07
C ASP A 119 18.25 13.27 14.88
N ASP A 120 17.54 13.36 16.01
CA ASP A 120 17.22 12.20 16.87
C ASP A 120 15.90 11.52 16.46
N LYS A 121 15.24 11.99 15.40
CA LYS A 121 13.99 11.38 14.91
C LYS A 121 14.27 9.99 14.36
N VAL A 122 13.46 9.01 14.76
CA VAL A 122 13.56 7.61 14.32
C VAL A 122 12.19 7.07 13.98
N ARG A 123 12.08 6.35 12.88
CA ARG A 123 10.87 5.60 12.51
C ARG A 123 10.96 4.19 13.04
N ASN A 124 10.00 3.80 13.84
CA ASN A 124 9.95 2.51 14.52
C ASN A 124 8.70 1.74 14.12
N VAL A 125 8.73 0.42 14.24
CA VAL A 125 7.57 -0.45 14.02
C VAL A 125 7.01 -0.92 15.35
N TYR A 126 5.68 -0.86 15.46
CA TYR A 126 4.90 -1.26 16.62
C TYR A 126 3.74 -2.16 16.22
N TYR A 127 3.17 -2.86 17.21
CA TYR A 127 1.78 -3.33 17.16
C TYR A 127 1.08 -3.02 18.48
N MET A 128 -0.26 -3.03 18.46
CA MET A 128 -1.12 -2.86 19.63
C MET A 128 -2.46 -3.58 19.43
N ASN A 129 -3.25 -3.70 20.46
CA ASN A 129 -4.63 -4.14 20.35
C ASN A 129 -5.45 -3.12 19.52
N ILE A 130 -6.51 -3.58 18.86
CA ILE A 130 -7.36 -2.73 18.01
C ILE A 130 -8.17 -1.68 18.80
N ASP A 131 -8.14 -1.72 20.12
CA ASP A 131 -8.71 -0.71 21.01
C ASP A 131 -7.68 0.34 21.49
N GLY A 132 -6.43 0.26 20.99
CA GLY A 132 -5.32 1.17 21.31
C GLY A 132 -4.50 0.77 22.55
N THR A 133 -4.81 -0.36 23.18
CA THR A 133 -4.08 -0.86 24.37
C THR A 133 -2.90 -1.76 24.00
N ASP A 134 -2.05 -2.08 24.96
CA ASP A 134 -0.94 -3.05 24.87
C ASP A 134 0.02 -2.80 23.70
N ARG A 135 0.48 -1.55 23.58
CA ARG A 135 1.44 -1.13 22.55
C ARG A 135 2.81 -1.78 22.78
N VAL A 136 3.33 -2.47 21.78
CA VAL A 136 4.61 -3.18 21.82
C VAL A 136 5.50 -2.70 20.66
N LYS A 137 6.71 -2.25 20.99
CA LYS A 137 7.73 -1.92 19.97
C LYS A 137 8.34 -3.22 19.43
N ILE A 138 8.36 -3.36 18.10
CA ILE A 138 8.96 -4.48 17.39
C ILE A 138 10.42 -4.18 17.04
N ALA A 139 10.66 -3.05 16.39
CA ALA A 139 12.00 -2.72 15.88
C ALA A 139 12.20 -1.22 15.74
N ASP A 140 13.42 -0.77 16.03
CA ASP A 140 13.90 0.57 15.71
C ASP A 140 14.39 0.65 14.27
N ASN A 141 14.36 1.85 13.68
CA ASN A 141 14.74 2.12 12.30
C ASN A 141 14.12 1.09 11.34
N ALA A 142 12.80 0.96 11.43
CA ALA A 142 12.02 -0.04 10.69
C ALA A 142 10.73 0.58 10.15
N ARG A 143 10.18 -0.04 9.09
CA ARG A 143 9.03 0.49 8.37
C ARG A 143 8.25 -0.59 7.63
N GLN A 144 7.10 -0.23 7.06
CA GLN A 144 6.29 -1.09 6.20
C GLN A 144 5.89 -2.42 6.87
N PRO A 145 5.35 -2.40 8.11
CA PRO A 145 4.91 -3.64 8.74
C PRO A 145 3.67 -4.20 8.04
N CYS A 146 3.60 -5.53 7.94
CA CYS A 146 2.37 -6.23 7.57
C CYS A 146 2.24 -7.56 8.31
N TRP A 147 1.00 -7.93 8.64
CA TRP A 147 0.71 -9.21 9.30
C TRP A 147 0.82 -10.38 8.32
N SER A 148 1.29 -11.52 8.84
CA SER A 148 1.12 -12.79 8.14
C SER A 148 -0.37 -13.20 8.12
N PRO A 149 -0.81 -13.98 7.11
CA PRO A 149 -2.21 -14.37 6.98
C PRO A 149 -2.71 -15.24 8.14
N ASP A 150 -1.81 -15.90 8.89
CA ASP A 150 -2.15 -16.66 10.09
C ASP A 150 -2.14 -15.83 11.39
N GLY A 151 -1.81 -14.55 11.31
CA GLY A 151 -1.78 -13.61 12.43
C GLY A 151 -0.67 -13.84 13.47
N LYS A 152 0.32 -14.70 13.18
CA LYS A 152 1.38 -15.04 14.15
C LYS A 152 2.67 -14.26 13.98
N THR A 153 2.87 -13.70 12.79
CA THR A 153 4.10 -13.04 12.40
C THR A 153 3.81 -11.64 11.86
N ILE A 154 4.72 -10.70 12.15
CA ILE A 154 4.73 -9.38 11.50
C ILE A 154 5.99 -9.29 10.66
N ALA A 155 5.84 -9.12 9.34
CA ALA A 155 6.93 -8.80 8.45
C ALA A 155 7.22 -7.31 8.51
N TYR A 156 8.48 -6.90 8.44
CA TYR A 156 8.87 -5.49 8.41
C TYR A 156 10.20 -5.29 7.69
N LEU A 157 10.41 -4.10 7.17
CA LEU A 157 11.65 -3.70 6.49
C LEU A 157 12.52 -2.85 7.41
N LYS A 158 13.83 -3.11 7.44
CA LYS A 158 14.80 -2.21 8.10
C LYS A 158 15.05 -0.98 7.23
N GLY A 159 15.26 0.17 7.87
CA GLY A 159 15.75 1.36 7.20
C GLY A 159 17.17 1.14 6.65
N GLU A 160 17.43 1.68 5.46
CA GLU A 160 18.75 1.60 4.80
C GLU A 160 19.80 2.44 5.54
N TYR A 161 19.37 3.59 6.09
CA TYR A 161 20.25 4.55 6.75
C TYR A 161 19.93 4.65 8.24
N GLU A 162 20.95 4.92 9.05
CA GLU A 162 20.77 5.20 10.48
C GLU A 162 20.01 6.52 10.72
N ARG A 163 20.20 7.50 9.85
CA ARG A 163 19.46 8.77 9.93
C ARG A 163 18.02 8.62 9.48
N TYR A 164 17.15 9.37 10.10
CA TYR A 164 15.74 9.46 9.71
C TYR A 164 15.53 9.88 8.26
N THR A 165 14.57 9.27 7.58
CA THR A 165 14.09 9.65 6.26
C THR A 165 12.62 9.27 6.07
N THR A 166 11.85 10.13 5.40
CA THR A 166 10.45 9.85 5.02
C THR A 166 10.35 8.94 3.81
N ARG A 167 11.43 8.75 3.04
CA ARG A 167 11.42 7.95 1.81
C ARG A 167 11.04 6.51 2.09
N ALA A 168 9.85 6.10 1.64
CA ALA A 168 9.30 4.77 1.89
C ALA A 168 10.20 3.64 1.37
N TYR A 169 10.86 3.87 0.23
CA TYR A 169 11.74 2.89 -0.42
C TYR A 169 13.16 2.80 0.17
N SER A 170 13.56 3.69 1.09
CA SER A 170 14.90 3.60 1.72
C SER A 170 14.95 2.45 2.72
N THR A 171 14.95 1.22 2.20
CA THR A 171 14.88 -0.03 2.97
C THR A 171 15.99 -0.99 2.58
N LYS A 172 16.45 -1.80 3.56
CA LYS A 172 17.46 -2.83 3.38
C LYS A 172 17.19 -4.04 4.28
N GLY A 173 16.72 -5.12 3.66
CA GLY A 173 16.41 -6.38 4.34
C GLY A 173 14.99 -6.43 4.89
N LEU A 174 14.37 -7.58 4.67
CA LEU A 174 13.07 -7.97 5.19
C LEU A 174 13.27 -8.87 6.41
N PHE A 175 12.50 -8.63 7.46
CA PHE A 175 12.54 -9.35 8.73
C PHE A 175 11.14 -9.81 9.15
N PHE A 176 11.10 -10.90 9.87
CA PHE A 176 9.91 -11.47 10.49
C PHE A 176 10.01 -11.39 12.00
N TYR A 177 8.95 -10.96 12.64
CA TYR A 177 8.81 -10.92 14.09
C TYR A 177 7.72 -11.91 14.52
N ASP A 178 8.08 -12.93 15.28
CA ASP A 178 7.12 -13.87 15.88
C ASP A 178 6.47 -13.24 17.11
N VAL A 179 5.16 -13.04 17.06
CA VAL A 179 4.41 -12.30 18.08
C VAL A 179 4.38 -13.03 19.43
N ALA A 180 4.38 -14.36 19.42
CA ALA A 180 4.29 -15.16 20.63
C ALA A 180 5.64 -15.23 21.38
N THR A 181 6.75 -15.25 20.65
CA THR A 181 8.08 -15.45 21.23
C THR A 181 8.94 -14.20 21.26
N GLY A 182 8.57 -13.15 20.54
CA GLY A 182 9.36 -11.95 20.35
C GLY A 182 10.64 -12.15 19.53
N LYS A 183 10.78 -13.27 18.83
CA LYS A 183 11.98 -13.57 18.04
C LYS A 183 11.93 -12.91 16.67
N HIS A 184 13.10 -12.49 16.19
CA HIS A 184 13.30 -11.95 14.85
C HIS A 184 14.05 -12.95 14.00
N GLU A 185 13.60 -13.06 12.73
CA GLU A 185 14.27 -13.82 11.69
C GLU A 185 14.40 -12.97 10.44
N GLN A 186 15.56 -13.00 9.79
CA GLN A 186 15.74 -12.32 8.51
C GLN A 186 15.33 -13.22 7.36
N HIS A 187 14.62 -12.65 6.39
CA HIS A 187 14.22 -13.31 5.15
C HIS A 187 15.42 -14.03 4.49
N PRO A 188 15.23 -15.25 3.89
CA PRO A 188 16.32 -16.00 3.25
C PRO A 188 17.02 -15.22 2.12
N ASN A 189 16.29 -14.44 1.32
CA ASN A 189 16.91 -13.55 0.34
C ASN A 189 17.44 -12.29 1.04
N LYS A 190 18.77 -12.20 1.19
CA LYS A 190 19.46 -11.08 1.84
C LYS A 190 19.64 -9.86 0.94
N ASP A 191 19.36 -10.01 -0.37
CA ASP A 191 19.52 -8.97 -1.36
C ASP A 191 18.23 -8.14 -1.57
N LEU A 192 17.20 -8.35 -0.74
CA LEU A 192 15.99 -7.52 -0.75
C LEU A 192 16.32 -6.13 -0.20
N TYR A 193 16.30 -5.12 -1.06
CA TYR A 193 16.47 -3.72 -0.69
C TYR A 193 15.67 -2.79 -1.61
N HIS A 194 15.37 -1.60 -1.13
CA HIS A 194 14.54 -0.59 -1.80
C HIS A 194 13.13 -1.11 -2.15
N ILE A 195 12.61 -2.05 -1.36
CA ILE A 195 11.23 -2.52 -1.46
C ILE A 195 10.34 -1.80 -0.45
N TYR A 196 9.06 -1.66 -0.77
CA TYR A 196 8.05 -1.05 0.08
C TYR A 196 6.64 -1.41 -0.37
N ASN A 197 5.62 -1.05 0.42
CA ASN A 197 4.22 -1.41 0.16
C ASN A 197 4.05 -2.90 -0.13
N MET A 198 4.36 -3.71 0.89
CA MET A 198 4.27 -5.15 0.80
C MET A 198 2.86 -5.63 1.13
N SER A 199 2.36 -6.58 0.35
CA SER A 199 1.20 -7.39 0.69
C SER A 199 1.57 -8.86 0.69
N TRP A 200 1.12 -9.60 1.69
CA TRP A 200 1.41 -11.01 1.86
C TRP A 200 0.26 -11.86 1.30
N SER A 201 0.57 -12.89 0.50
CA SER A 201 -0.46 -13.77 -0.05
C SER A 201 -1.18 -14.56 1.05
N PRO A 202 -2.49 -14.81 0.92
CA PRO A 202 -3.27 -15.49 1.96
C PRO A 202 -2.79 -16.92 2.26
N GLU A 203 -2.08 -17.58 1.31
CA GLU A 203 -1.44 -18.87 1.53
C GLU A 203 -0.11 -18.78 2.29
N GLY A 204 0.40 -17.57 2.51
CA GLY A 204 1.64 -17.32 3.23
C GLY A 204 2.93 -17.56 2.44
N ASN A 205 2.84 -17.86 1.14
CA ASN A 205 3.99 -18.29 0.34
C ASN A 205 4.64 -17.17 -0.48
N TRP A 206 3.93 -16.06 -0.71
CA TRP A 206 4.38 -14.98 -1.58
C TRP A 206 4.16 -13.61 -0.94
N PHE A 207 4.98 -12.67 -1.36
CA PHE A 207 4.73 -11.24 -1.24
C PHE A 207 4.60 -10.62 -2.62
N VAL A 208 3.79 -9.57 -2.71
CA VAL A 208 3.90 -8.55 -3.74
C VAL A 208 4.40 -7.26 -3.11
N ALA A 209 5.20 -6.49 -3.82
CA ALA A 209 5.74 -5.22 -3.31
C ALA A 209 6.15 -4.30 -4.47
N VAL A 210 6.39 -3.04 -4.15
CA VAL A 210 7.10 -2.12 -5.05
C VAL A 210 8.60 -2.17 -4.77
N VAL A 211 9.42 -2.10 -5.81
CA VAL A 211 10.85 -1.83 -5.73
C VAL A 211 11.17 -0.55 -6.50
N THR A 212 12.02 0.32 -5.93
CA THR A 212 12.45 1.56 -6.59
C THR A 212 13.97 1.71 -6.53
N GLY A 213 14.64 1.57 -7.68
CA GLY A 213 16.10 1.69 -7.78
C GLY A 213 16.86 0.61 -7.00
N GLY A 214 16.24 -0.55 -6.77
CA GLY A 214 16.82 -1.68 -6.04
C GLY A 214 16.85 -2.96 -6.86
N MET A 215 17.75 -3.88 -6.53
CA MET A 215 17.83 -5.24 -7.11
C MET A 215 17.89 -5.27 -8.66
N GLY A 216 18.34 -4.19 -9.31
CA GLY A 216 18.37 -4.06 -10.77
C GLY A 216 17.06 -3.60 -11.41
N PHE A 217 16.06 -3.21 -10.62
CA PHE A 217 14.79 -2.64 -11.09
C PHE A 217 14.79 -1.12 -10.94
N ASP A 218 14.12 -0.42 -11.84
CA ASP A 218 13.91 1.03 -11.75
C ASP A 218 12.76 1.37 -10.80
N HIS A 219 11.53 1.06 -11.23
CA HIS A 219 10.31 1.20 -10.44
C HIS A 219 9.31 0.13 -10.91
N ASN A 220 9.21 -0.96 -10.17
CA ASN A 220 8.47 -2.13 -10.60
C ASN A 220 7.64 -2.70 -9.45
N ILE A 221 6.48 -3.28 -9.78
CA ILE A 221 5.79 -4.19 -8.89
C ILE A 221 6.39 -5.58 -9.11
N ILE A 222 6.80 -6.20 -8.02
CA ILE A 222 7.43 -7.53 -8.00
C ILE A 222 6.60 -8.50 -7.16
N ALA A 223 6.68 -9.79 -7.50
CA ALA A 223 6.29 -10.88 -6.61
C ALA A 223 7.55 -11.63 -6.16
N PHE A 224 7.62 -11.99 -4.88
CA PHE A 224 8.75 -12.75 -4.36
C PHE A 224 8.29 -13.77 -3.31
N GLN A 225 9.05 -14.86 -3.20
CA GLN A 225 8.71 -15.94 -2.26
C GLN A 225 8.91 -15.50 -0.81
N ALA A 226 7.95 -15.78 0.07
CA ALA A 226 8.05 -15.46 1.49
C ALA A 226 9.13 -16.27 2.24
N HIS A 227 9.42 -17.48 1.78
CA HIS A 227 10.36 -18.41 2.43
C HIS A 227 11.45 -18.91 1.48
N GLY A 228 11.61 -18.27 0.32
CA GLY A 228 12.59 -18.60 -0.71
C GLY A 228 13.39 -17.38 -1.16
N THR A 229 14.11 -17.50 -2.28
CA THR A 229 14.92 -16.40 -2.80
C THR A 229 14.47 -15.88 -4.16
N ALA A 230 13.46 -16.51 -4.78
CA ALA A 230 13.01 -16.13 -6.11
C ALA A 230 12.25 -14.79 -6.09
N VAL A 231 12.53 -13.96 -7.08
CA VAL A 231 11.89 -12.66 -7.32
C VAL A 231 11.46 -12.60 -8.77
N PHE A 232 10.24 -12.12 -9.02
CA PHE A 232 9.63 -12.04 -10.34
C PHE A 232 9.12 -10.62 -10.61
N ASP A 233 9.53 -10.06 -11.75
CA ASP A 233 9.00 -8.80 -12.25
C ASP A 233 7.61 -9.00 -12.87
N LEU A 234 6.63 -8.25 -12.38
CA LEU A 234 5.26 -8.28 -12.91
C LEU A 234 5.05 -7.29 -14.09
N LYS A 235 6.02 -6.44 -14.38
CA LYS A 235 5.96 -5.49 -15.51
C LYS A 235 5.75 -6.19 -16.85
N LYS A 236 6.26 -7.42 -17.02
CA LYS A 236 6.03 -8.25 -18.21
C LYS A 236 4.54 -8.53 -18.51
N TYR A 237 3.67 -8.38 -17.52
CA TYR A 237 2.22 -8.49 -17.65
C TYR A 237 1.52 -7.14 -17.81
N GLY A 238 2.28 -6.04 -17.95
CA GLY A 238 1.75 -4.68 -18.01
C GLY A 238 1.36 -4.09 -16.66
N ILE A 239 1.88 -4.67 -15.56
CA ILE A 239 1.64 -4.19 -14.20
C ILE A 239 2.71 -3.14 -13.90
N GLU A 240 2.30 -1.88 -13.92
CA GLU A 240 3.16 -0.73 -13.60
C GLU A 240 2.43 0.22 -12.66
N GLY A 241 3.03 0.52 -11.54
CA GLY A 241 2.42 1.40 -10.54
C GLY A 241 2.98 1.22 -9.13
N CYS A 242 2.17 1.62 -8.17
CA CYS A 242 2.52 1.64 -6.75
C CYS A 242 1.45 0.90 -5.94
N ARG A 243 1.82 0.57 -4.69
CA ARG A 243 0.89 0.11 -3.66
C ARG A 243 0.09 -1.14 -4.07
N PRO A 244 0.78 -2.22 -4.46
CA PRO A 244 0.10 -3.46 -4.75
C PRO A 244 -0.50 -4.06 -3.49
N ASP A 245 -1.68 -4.66 -3.64
CA ASP A 245 -2.31 -5.46 -2.60
C ASP A 245 -2.89 -6.74 -3.18
N LEU A 246 -2.90 -7.82 -2.39
CA LEU A 246 -3.46 -9.11 -2.75
C LEU A 246 -4.81 -9.30 -2.07
N SER A 247 -5.83 -9.71 -2.83
CA SER A 247 -7.12 -10.00 -2.24
C SER A 247 -7.04 -11.18 -1.25
N PRO A 248 -7.81 -11.13 -0.13
CA PRO A 248 -7.81 -12.21 0.87
C PRO A 248 -8.21 -13.59 0.36
N ASP A 249 -8.90 -13.68 -0.78
CA ASP A 249 -9.19 -14.96 -1.45
C ASP A 249 -8.04 -15.46 -2.34
N GLY A 250 -6.95 -14.68 -2.47
CA GLY A 250 -5.76 -15.04 -3.24
C GLY A 250 -5.92 -14.98 -4.75
N GLN A 251 -7.04 -14.45 -5.26
CA GLN A 251 -7.35 -14.48 -6.69
C GLN A 251 -7.00 -13.18 -7.41
N MET A 252 -6.88 -12.06 -6.71
CA MET A 252 -6.69 -10.76 -7.33
C MET A 252 -5.45 -10.03 -6.80
N LEU A 253 -4.83 -9.26 -7.70
CA LEU A 253 -3.85 -8.23 -7.42
C LEU A 253 -4.46 -6.87 -7.75
N GLY A 254 -4.44 -5.94 -6.80
CA GLY A 254 -4.81 -4.54 -7.02
C GLY A 254 -3.60 -3.62 -6.94
N TRP A 255 -3.63 -2.47 -7.62
CA TRP A 255 -2.57 -1.45 -7.51
C TRP A 255 -3.05 -0.08 -8.00
N ALA A 256 -2.39 0.98 -7.51
CA ALA A 256 -2.51 2.31 -8.09
C ALA A 256 -1.57 2.44 -9.30
N GLU A 257 -2.06 2.97 -10.41
CA GLU A 257 -1.25 3.26 -11.60
C GLU A 257 -0.08 4.22 -11.27
N ILE A 258 1.01 4.15 -12.03
CA ILE A 258 2.19 4.99 -11.80
C ILE A 258 1.89 6.50 -11.87
N SER A 259 0.89 6.89 -12.66
CA SER A 259 0.37 8.27 -12.72
C SER A 259 -0.59 8.60 -11.58
N GLU A 260 -0.95 7.61 -10.75
CA GLU A 260 -1.85 7.71 -9.60
C GLU A 260 -3.24 8.28 -9.94
N VAL A 261 -3.70 8.09 -11.19
CA VAL A 261 -5.03 8.52 -11.64
C VAL A 261 -6.04 7.39 -11.72
N ASN A 262 -5.58 6.14 -11.71
CA ASN A 262 -6.42 4.95 -11.79
C ASN A 262 -6.04 3.93 -10.73
N VAL A 263 -7.03 3.18 -10.24
CA VAL A 263 -6.83 1.91 -9.54
C VAL A 263 -7.18 0.77 -10.48
N TYR A 264 -6.29 -0.18 -10.58
CA TYR A 264 -6.45 -1.40 -11.37
C TYR A 264 -6.53 -2.63 -10.48
N VAL A 265 -7.20 -3.64 -10.97
CA VAL A 265 -7.15 -5.01 -10.46
C VAL A 265 -6.88 -5.97 -11.61
N ALA A 266 -6.29 -7.11 -11.29
CA ALA A 266 -6.05 -8.20 -12.23
C ALA A 266 -6.23 -9.54 -11.53
N ASP A 267 -6.51 -10.60 -12.28
CA ASP A 267 -6.46 -11.94 -11.74
C ASP A 267 -4.99 -12.38 -11.63
N ILE A 268 -4.63 -12.95 -10.48
CA ILE A 268 -3.27 -13.43 -10.22
C ILE A 268 -3.29 -14.90 -9.78
N ASP A 269 -2.36 -15.69 -10.29
CA ASP A 269 -2.14 -17.07 -9.88
C ASP A 269 -0.73 -17.23 -9.31
N LEU A 270 -0.66 -17.33 -7.99
CA LEU A 270 0.56 -17.54 -7.20
C LEU A 270 0.76 -19.02 -6.81
N THR A 271 -0.11 -19.92 -7.25
CA THR A 271 0.08 -21.38 -7.03
C THR A 271 1.13 -21.98 -7.95
N LEU A 272 1.43 -21.28 -9.03
CA LEU A 272 2.45 -21.66 -10.00
C LEU A 272 3.87 -21.33 -9.50
N SER A 273 4.87 -22.04 -10.02
CA SER A 273 6.29 -21.74 -9.74
C SER A 273 6.72 -20.37 -10.25
N VAL A 274 6.03 -19.82 -11.24
CA VAL A 274 6.18 -18.48 -11.78
C VAL A 274 4.83 -17.80 -11.73
N PRO A 275 4.68 -16.68 -11.03
CA PRO A 275 3.42 -15.92 -10.97
C PRO A 275 2.86 -15.61 -12.36
N ARG A 276 1.55 -15.73 -12.52
CA ARG A 276 0.83 -15.38 -13.75
C ARG A 276 -0.25 -14.36 -13.44
N VAL A 277 -0.31 -13.30 -14.25
CA VAL A 277 -1.33 -12.25 -14.15
C VAL A 277 -2.11 -12.17 -15.45
N THR A 278 -3.43 -12.03 -15.35
CA THR A 278 -4.36 -11.93 -16.47
C THR A 278 -5.50 -10.96 -16.15
N ASP A 279 -6.32 -10.61 -17.12
CA ASP A 279 -7.56 -9.83 -16.97
C ASP A 279 -7.38 -8.51 -16.19
N VAL A 280 -6.45 -7.68 -16.67
CA VAL A 280 -6.21 -6.33 -16.10
C VAL A 280 -7.40 -5.43 -16.39
N ARG A 281 -8.02 -4.89 -15.34
CA ARG A 281 -9.20 -4.00 -15.43
C ARG A 281 -9.11 -2.84 -14.45
N GLY A 282 -9.62 -1.68 -14.85
CA GLY A 282 -9.69 -0.51 -13.99
C GLY A 282 -10.95 -0.52 -13.12
N VAL A 283 -10.81 -0.16 -11.83
CA VAL A 283 -11.90 -0.18 -10.84
C VAL A 283 -12.14 1.18 -10.18
N ALA A 284 -11.23 2.13 -10.32
CA ALA A 284 -11.47 3.52 -9.94
C ALA A 284 -10.65 4.46 -10.82
N LYS A 285 -11.19 5.66 -11.07
CA LYS A 285 -10.53 6.70 -11.85
C LYS A 285 -10.72 8.07 -11.19
N CYS A 286 -9.63 8.82 -11.06
CA CYS A 286 -9.67 10.19 -10.57
C CYS A 286 -10.29 11.17 -11.55
N ARG A 287 -10.82 12.25 -10.99
CA ARG A 287 -11.05 13.48 -11.73
C ARG A 287 -9.71 14.15 -12.06
N LYS A 288 -9.70 14.96 -13.13
CA LYS A 288 -8.52 15.74 -13.50
C LYS A 288 -8.02 16.60 -12.32
N GLY A 289 -6.72 16.52 -12.01
CA GLY A 289 -6.09 17.25 -10.91
C GLY A 289 -6.25 16.58 -9.53
N CYS A 290 -6.74 15.33 -9.51
CA CYS A 290 -6.80 14.49 -8.33
C CYS A 290 -6.04 13.18 -8.58
N CYS A 291 -5.70 12.50 -7.50
CA CYS A 291 -4.99 11.24 -7.50
C CYS A 291 -5.68 10.23 -6.58
N VAL A 292 -5.40 8.94 -6.81
CA VAL A 292 -5.75 7.83 -5.93
C VAL A 292 -4.47 7.20 -5.40
N ASN A 293 -4.53 6.68 -4.18
CA ASN A 293 -3.38 6.04 -3.57
C ASN A 293 -3.82 5.04 -2.48
N ASN A 294 -2.90 4.14 -2.06
CA ASN A 294 -3.10 3.26 -0.91
C ASN A 294 -4.38 2.44 -0.99
N MET A 295 -4.51 1.59 -2.01
CA MET A 295 -5.64 0.68 -2.09
C MET A 295 -5.41 -0.56 -1.22
N ASP A 296 -6.50 -1.07 -0.64
CA ASP A 296 -6.54 -2.29 0.17
C ASP A 296 -7.85 -3.05 -0.06
N PHE A 297 -7.79 -4.39 -0.19
CA PHE A 297 -8.98 -5.22 -0.40
C PHE A 297 -9.72 -5.51 0.90
N SER A 298 -11.05 -5.47 0.83
CA SER A 298 -11.89 -5.90 1.96
C SER A 298 -11.70 -7.38 2.29
N PRO A 299 -11.93 -7.79 3.56
CA PRO A 299 -11.76 -9.17 4.00
C PRO A 299 -12.57 -10.22 3.22
N ASP A 300 -13.65 -9.81 2.56
CA ASP A 300 -14.47 -10.68 1.69
C ASP A 300 -14.11 -10.54 0.19
N SER A 301 -13.04 -9.82 -0.15
CA SER A 301 -12.55 -9.57 -1.52
C SER A 301 -13.58 -8.90 -2.45
N ARG A 302 -14.60 -8.22 -1.90
CA ARG A 302 -15.70 -7.60 -2.69
C ARG A 302 -15.55 -6.12 -2.91
N TYR A 303 -14.78 -5.46 -2.06
CA TYR A 303 -14.59 -4.01 -2.05
C TYR A 303 -13.10 -3.68 -1.99
N ILE A 304 -12.79 -2.43 -2.35
CA ILE A 304 -11.49 -1.82 -2.12
C ILE A 304 -11.68 -0.54 -1.30
N ALA A 305 -10.80 -0.29 -0.35
CA ALA A 305 -10.61 1.02 0.25
C ALA A 305 -9.42 1.71 -0.42
N PHE A 306 -9.47 3.01 -0.61
CA PHE A 306 -8.35 3.77 -1.16
C PHE A 306 -8.41 5.23 -0.71
N ALA A 307 -7.26 5.90 -0.74
CA ALA A 307 -7.17 7.33 -0.51
C ALA A 307 -7.35 8.10 -1.83
N TYR A 308 -8.08 9.23 -1.78
CA TYR A 308 -8.37 10.09 -2.92
C TYR A 308 -8.29 11.56 -2.54
N GLY A 309 -7.65 12.35 -3.37
CA GLY A 309 -7.54 13.78 -3.14
C GLY A 309 -6.78 14.55 -4.22
N PRO A 310 -6.50 15.85 -4.00
CA PRO A 310 -5.67 16.66 -4.90
C PRO A 310 -4.25 16.10 -5.01
N GLU A 311 -3.58 16.39 -6.14
CA GLU A 311 -2.15 16.05 -6.31
C GLU A 311 -1.32 16.56 -5.13
N ALA A 312 -0.58 15.67 -4.47
CA ALA A 312 0.21 15.95 -3.27
C ALA A 312 1.48 15.10 -3.21
N ASN A 313 2.30 15.29 -2.18
CA ASN A 313 3.39 14.36 -1.87
C ASN A 313 2.82 13.16 -1.09
N TYR A 314 3.07 11.94 -1.55
CA TYR A 314 2.49 10.69 -1.03
C TYR A 314 3.40 9.94 -0.07
N GLU A 315 4.60 10.45 0.23
CA GLU A 315 5.48 9.78 1.19
C GLU A 315 4.83 9.68 2.58
N VAL A 316 5.17 8.64 3.32
CA VAL A 316 4.70 8.43 4.70
C VAL A 316 5.10 9.62 5.56
N GLY A 317 4.13 10.23 6.24
CA GLY A 317 4.31 11.46 7.03
C GLY A 317 4.15 12.75 6.25
N SER A 318 3.96 12.72 4.92
CA SER A 318 3.68 13.92 4.13
C SER A 318 2.22 14.34 4.25
N LYS A 319 2.01 15.66 4.44
CA LYS A 319 0.67 16.23 4.55
C LYS A 319 -0.04 16.26 3.19
N THR A 320 -1.28 15.83 3.18
CA THR A 320 -2.14 15.72 2.00
C THR A 320 -3.49 16.40 2.25
N PRO A 321 -3.56 17.73 2.33
CA PRO A 321 -4.79 18.44 2.65
C PRO A 321 -5.89 18.15 1.62
N GLY A 322 -7.11 17.82 2.13
CA GLY A 322 -8.26 17.48 1.29
C GLY A 322 -8.29 16.04 0.79
N TRP A 323 -7.38 15.18 1.26
CA TRP A 323 -7.44 13.75 0.99
C TRP A 323 -8.47 13.06 1.86
N ASN A 324 -9.17 12.10 1.25
CA ASN A 324 -10.29 11.38 1.84
C ASN A 324 -10.17 9.88 1.57
N ILE A 325 -10.76 9.10 2.48
CA ILE A 325 -10.93 7.66 2.28
C ILE A 325 -12.17 7.42 1.44
N CYS A 326 -12.05 6.53 0.47
CA CYS A 326 -13.10 6.09 -0.42
C CYS A 326 -13.26 4.57 -0.35
N ILE A 327 -14.46 4.07 -0.64
CA ILE A 327 -14.74 2.66 -0.87
C ILE A 327 -15.25 2.49 -2.30
N GLY A 328 -14.68 1.52 -3.01
CA GLY A 328 -15.12 1.12 -4.34
C GLY A 328 -15.54 -0.34 -4.39
N ASP A 329 -16.44 -0.67 -5.31
CA ASP A 329 -16.67 -2.04 -5.72
C ASP A 329 -15.75 -2.39 -6.91
N LEU A 330 -15.71 -3.65 -7.28
CA LEU A 330 -14.85 -4.11 -8.38
C LEU A 330 -15.47 -3.86 -9.78
N THR A 331 -16.64 -3.17 -9.84
CA THR A 331 -17.32 -2.82 -11.09
C THR A 331 -17.01 -1.39 -11.55
N GLY A 332 -16.24 -0.62 -10.78
CA GLY A 332 -15.87 0.76 -11.09
C GLY A 332 -16.73 1.82 -10.38
N LYS A 333 -17.65 1.43 -9.49
CA LYS A 333 -18.41 2.34 -8.64
C LYS A 333 -17.64 2.59 -7.34
N TRP A 334 -17.60 3.82 -6.88
CA TRP A 334 -16.97 4.16 -5.62
C TRP A 334 -17.58 5.40 -4.97
N VAL A 335 -17.42 5.51 -3.67
CA VAL A 335 -17.96 6.57 -2.84
C VAL A 335 -16.94 7.04 -1.81
N GLN A 336 -16.91 8.34 -1.57
CA GLN A 336 -16.07 8.97 -0.54
C GLN A 336 -16.78 8.84 0.81
N ILE A 337 -16.06 8.35 1.83
CA ILE A 337 -16.61 8.11 3.18
C ILE A 337 -16.10 9.09 4.25
N THR A 338 -14.96 9.73 4.05
CA THR A 338 -14.52 10.86 4.89
C THR A 338 -14.73 12.17 4.14
N THR A 339 -15.16 13.22 4.85
CA THR A 339 -15.50 14.53 4.26
C THR A 339 -15.03 15.70 5.13
N ASP A 340 -14.13 15.45 6.08
CA ASP A 340 -13.67 16.44 7.07
C ASP A 340 -12.62 17.40 6.54
N GLY A 341 -12.16 17.23 5.28
CA GLY A 341 -11.15 18.06 4.64
C GLY A 341 -9.75 17.92 5.25
N LYS A 342 -9.52 16.90 6.06
CA LYS A 342 -8.24 16.62 6.71
C LYS A 342 -7.28 15.88 5.76
N HIS A 343 -6.33 15.15 6.31
CA HIS A 343 -5.27 14.44 5.59
C HIS A 343 -5.49 12.93 5.77
N ASN A 344 -6.61 12.40 5.27
CA ASN A 344 -6.95 10.99 5.47
C ASN A 344 -6.30 10.12 4.39
N LYS A 345 -5.42 9.20 4.78
CA LYS A 345 -4.76 8.27 3.85
C LYS A 345 -4.39 6.95 4.52
N GLU A 346 -3.74 6.06 3.78
CA GLU A 346 -3.34 4.71 4.23
C GLU A 346 -4.52 3.94 4.87
N PRO A 347 -5.67 3.76 4.16
CA PRO A 347 -6.73 2.91 4.68
C PRO A 347 -6.31 1.45 4.66
N ASP A 348 -6.79 0.72 5.68
CA ASP A 348 -6.67 -0.72 5.77
C ASP A 348 -7.96 -1.29 6.39
N TRP A 349 -8.43 -2.45 5.91
CA TRP A 349 -9.64 -3.05 6.39
C TRP A 349 -9.42 -3.84 7.68
N VAL A 350 -10.32 -3.66 8.62
CA VAL A 350 -10.32 -4.39 9.89
C VAL A 350 -11.42 -5.45 9.85
N PRO A 351 -11.08 -6.74 9.79
CA PRO A 351 -12.06 -7.82 9.90
C PRO A 351 -12.82 -7.72 11.22
N ILE A 352 -14.09 -8.08 11.23
CA ILE A 352 -14.77 -8.30 12.49
C ILE A 352 -14.36 -9.69 12.95
N GLY A 353 -13.68 -9.75 14.10
CA GLY A 353 -13.32 -11.01 14.71
C GLY A 353 -14.56 -11.90 14.78
N SER A 354 -14.47 -13.13 14.26
CA SER A 354 -15.49 -14.11 14.49
C SER A 354 -15.61 -14.26 16.00
N SER A 355 -16.68 -13.70 16.58
CA SER A 355 -17.02 -14.03 17.95
C SER A 355 -17.13 -15.56 17.98
N THR A 356 -16.13 -16.21 18.53
CA THR A 356 -16.20 -17.63 18.89
C THR A 356 -17.44 -17.77 19.76
N LYS A 357 -18.51 -18.29 19.16
CA LYS A 357 -19.68 -18.74 19.89
C LYS A 357 -19.33 -19.97 20.71
#